data_eb2acc4f1b5750a1026d19bfcab48d21
#
_entry.id   eb2acc4f1b5750a1026d19bfcab48d21
#
_cell.length_a   1.000
_cell.length_b   1.000
_cell.length_c   1.000
_cell.angle_alpha   90.00
_cell.angle_beta   90.00
_cell.angle_gamma   90.00
#
_symmetry.space_group_name_H-M   'P 1'
#
loop_
_entity.id
_entity.type
_entity.pdbx_description
1 polymer ?
#
loop_
_entity_poly.entity_id
_entity_poly.type
_entity_poly.pdbx_seq_one_letter_code
_entity_poly.pdbx_strand_id
1 'polypeptide(L)'
;SKSLREDFVMSRVPSLSSPFLLGFDEIERALDRVVKGADGYPPYNIERCDRSNGQPDRLRITLAVAGFTRDQLDVTIEENQLVIRGRQQDDKARQYIHRGIAARHFQRTFVLAEGMQVLGADLKNGLLSIDLARPEPERVVKTIAINEHE
;
A
#
# COMPACT_ATOMS: atom_id res chain seq x y z
N SER A 1 17.85 -9.87 24.34
CA SER A 1 18.05 -11.05 23.56
C SER A 1 17.26 -11.00 22.25
N LYS A 2 17.59 -11.90 21.41
CA LYS A 2 16.99 -11.96 20.10
C LYS A 2 15.49 -12.25 20.16
N SER A 3 15.10 -13.19 21.00
CA SER A 3 13.70 -13.53 21.14
C SER A 3 12.88 -12.38 21.74
N LEU A 4 13.48 -11.64 22.65
CA LEU A 4 12.82 -10.49 23.24
C LEU A 4 12.54 -9.41 22.21
N ARG A 5 13.49 -9.22 21.30
CA ARG A 5 13.32 -8.25 20.22
C ARG A 5 12.20 -8.66 19.28
N GLU A 6 12.14 -9.92 18.95
CA GLU A 6 11.09 -10.44 18.08
C GLU A 6 9.74 -10.30 18.73
N ASP A 7 9.63 -10.62 20.00
CA ASP A 7 8.38 -10.47 20.73
C ASP A 7 7.96 -9.01 20.78
N PHE A 8 8.91 -8.11 20.98
CA PHE A 8 8.63 -6.69 20.99
C PHE A 8 8.06 -6.21 19.66
N VAL A 9 8.65 -6.63 18.56
CA VAL A 9 8.18 -6.27 17.23
C VAL A 9 6.78 -6.84 17.01
N MET A 10 6.56 -8.08 17.34
CA MET A 10 5.27 -8.71 17.15
C MET A 10 4.17 -8.02 17.95
N SER A 11 4.46 -7.64 19.18
CA SER A 11 3.46 -7.00 20.01
C SER A 11 3.10 -5.59 19.54
N ARG A 12 4.00 -4.95 18.82
CA ARG A 12 3.76 -3.60 18.35
C ARG A 12 3.16 -3.52 16.96
N VAL A 13 3.24 -4.60 16.25
CA VAL A 13 2.73 -4.61 14.89
C VAL A 13 1.22 -4.64 14.93
N PRO A 14 0.54 -3.82 14.13
CA PRO A 14 -0.91 -3.84 14.10
C PRO A 14 -1.43 -5.17 13.62
N SER A 15 -2.68 -5.45 13.94
CA SER A 15 -3.31 -6.67 13.49
C SER A 15 -3.32 -6.71 11.96
N LEU A 16 -3.46 -7.93 11.42
CA LEU A 16 -3.41 -8.12 9.98
C LEU A 16 -4.52 -7.44 9.22
N SER A 17 -5.58 -7.08 9.90
CA SER A 17 -6.67 -6.30 9.31
C SER A 17 -6.43 -4.80 9.37
N SER A 18 -5.39 -4.37 10.08
CA SER A 18 -5.10 -2.95 10.21
C SER A 18 -4.44 -2.40 8.95
N PRO A 19 -4.72 -1.16 8.60
CA PRO A 19 -4.04 -0.54 7.48
C PRO A 19 -2.56 -0.34 7.76
N PHE A 20 -1.76 -0.38 6.70
CA PHE A 20 -0.32 -0.21 6.77
C PHE A 20 0.05 1.24 6.49
N LEU A 21 0.91 1.80 7.32
CA LEU A 21 1.40 3.17 7.12
C LEU A 21 2.61 3.15 6.20
N LEU A 22 2.48 3.80 5.05
CA LEU A 22 3.55 3.89 4.07
C LEU A 22 4.32 5.20 4.20
N GLY A 23 5.60 5.14 3.84
CA GLY A 23 6.50 6.29 3.86
C GLY A 23 7.46 6.30 5.03
N PHE A 24 7.42 5.29 5.89
CA PHE A 24 8.31 5.13 7.03
C PHE A 24 9.00 3.79 6.96
N ASP A 25 10.31 3.79 6.80
CA ASP A 25 11.10 2.58 6.59
C ASP A 25 10.96 1.54 7.71
N GLU A 26 10.93 2.01 8.95
CA GLU A 26 10.84 1.09 10.08
C GLU A 26 9.48 0.38 10.09
N ILE A 27 8.44 1.10 9.76
CA ILE A 27 7.09 0.54 9.74
C ILE A 27 6.96 -0.43 8.58
N GLU A 28 7.50 -0.09 7.43
CA GLU A 28 7.47 -0.98 6.27
C GLU A 28 8.15 -2.31 6.57
N ARG A 29 9.28 -2.28 7.25
CA ARG A 29 9.98 -3.50 7.62
C ARG A 29 9.21 -4.34 8.65
N ALA A 30 8.58 -3.68 9.60
CA ALA A 30 7.78 -4.38 10.59
C ALA A 30 6.57 -5.05 9.95
N LEU A 31 5.94 -4.35 9.02
CA LEU A 31 4.75 -4.86 8.33
C LEU A 31 5.06 -6.08 7.46
N ASP A 32 6.24 -6.10 6.86
CA ASP A 32 6.65 -7.22 6.03
C ASP A 32 6.65 -8.52 6.84
N ARG A 33 6.99 -8.45 8.10
CA ARG A 33 6.96 -9.63 8.98
C ARG A 33 5.54 -10.06 9.33
N VAL A 34 4.65 -9.09 9.52
CA VAL A 34 3.26 -9.37 9.87
C VAL A 34 2.53 -10.04 8.72
N VAL A 35 2.76 -9.53 7.53
CA VAL A 35 2.07 -10.04 6.34
C VAL A 35 2.37 -11.50 6.10
N LYS A 36 3.56 -11.97 6.44
CA LYS A 36 3.91 -13.38 6.24
C LYS A 36 3.08 -14.34 7.07
N GLY A 37 2.47 -13.89 8.16
CA GLY A 37 1.61 -14.73 8.97
C GLY A 37 0.15 -14.65 8.63
N ALA A 38 -0.23 -13.89 7.61
CA ALA A 38 -1.62 -13.63 7.29
C ALA A 38 -2.13 -14.47 6.15
N ASP A 39 -3.44 -14.45 5.96
CA ASP A 39 -4.04 -14.77 4.69
C ASP A 39 -3.62 -13.68 3.72
N GLY A 40 -2.44 -13.77 3.22
CA GLY A 40 -1.77 -12.70 2.51
C GLY A 40 -2.22 -12.48 1.08
N TYR A 41 -3.49 -12.64 0.77
CA TYR A 41 -3.95 -12.41 -0.59
C TYR A 41 -4.50 -11.00 -0.78
N PRO A 42 -4.09 -10.32 -1.86
CA PRO A 42 -3.04 -10.73 -2.78
C PRO A 42 -1.65 -10.45 -2.20
N PRO A 43 -0.66 -11.25 -2.56
CA PRO A 43 0.70 -10.90 -2.18
C PRO A 43 1.12 -9.59 -2.83
N TYR A 44 1.97 -8.85 -2.16
CA TYR A 44 2.39 -7.55 -2.66
C TYR A 44 3.83 -7.26 -2.29
N ASN A 45 4.42 -6.37 -3.07
CA ASN A 45 5.73 -5.79 -2.80
C ASN A 45 5.57 -4.29 -2.62
N ILE A 46 6.39 -3.72 -1.77
CA ILE A 46 6.55 -2.28 -1.69
C ILE A 46 8.02 -1.99 -1.95
N GLU A 47 8.29 -1.18 -2.96
CA GLU A 47 9.67 -0.84 -3.30
C GLU A 47 9.85 0.66 -3.32
N ARG A 48 11.04 1.08 -2.92
CA ARG A 48 11.44 2.47 -3.04
C ARG A 48 12.10 2.66 -4.39
N CYS A 49 11.60 3.57 -5.18
CA CYS A 49 12.20 3.90 -6.46
C CYS A 49 13.37 4.86 -6.22
N ASP A 50 14.41 4.73 -7.03
CA ASP A 50 15.60 5.55 -6.88
C ASP A 50 15.29 7.03 -6.98
N ARG A 51 15.92 7.79 -6.11
CA ARG A 51 15.91 9.24 -6.23
C ARG A 51 16.86 9.66 -7.34
N SER A 52 16.32 10.27 -8.36
CA SER A 52 17.16 11.05 -9.23
C SER A 52 17.19 12.49 -8.70
N ASN A 53 18.23 13.24 -9.02
CA ASN A 53 18.43 14.57 -8.48
C ASN A 53 17.19 15.46 -8.56
N GLY A 54 16.74 15.95 -7.40
CA GLY A 54 15.58 16.81 -7.31
C GLY A 54 14.22 16.14 -7.43
N GLN A 55 14.19 14.81 -7.57
CA GLN A 55 12.93 14.08 -7.64
C GLN A 55 12.44 13.75 -6.23
N PRO A 56 11.13 13.81 -5.99
CA PRO A 56 10.60 13.39 -4.70
C PRO A 56 10.76 11.88 -4.52
N ASP A 57 10.68 11.44 -3.27
CA ASP A 57 10.65 10.02 -2.95
C ASP A 57 9.46 9.35 -3.62
N ARG A 58 9.73 8.22 -4.25
CA ARG A 58 8.68 7.43 -4.88
C ARG A 58 8.65 6.04 -4.30
N LEU A 59 7.43 5.56 -4.11
CA LEU A 59 7.18 4.19 -3.71
C LEU A 59 6.34 3.53 -4.79
N ARG A 60 6.53 2.24 -4.95
CA ARG A 60 5.68 1.45 -5.82
C ARG A 60 5.16 0.25 -5.05
N ILE A 61 3.83 0.11 -5.05
CA ILE A 61 3.17 -1.07 -4.52
C ILE A 61 2.81 -1.94 -5.71
N THR A 62 3.21 -3.20 -5.67
CA THR A 62 2.86 -4.15 -6.72
C THR A 62 2.10 -5.30 -6.09
N LEU A 63 0.90 -5.57 -6.60
CA LEU A 63 0.06 -6.66 -6.11
C LEU A 63 -0.06 -7.72 -7.20
N ALA A 64 0.06 -8.99 -6.80
CA ALA A 64 -0.11 -10.10 -7.73
C ALA A 64 -1.60 -10.45 -7.79
N VAL A 65 -2.23 -10.04 -8.89
CA VAL A 65 -3.68 -10.17 -9.06
C VAL A 65 -4.01 -10.90 -10.36
N ALA A 66 -3.25 -11.95 -10.64
CA ALA A 66 -3.50 -12.77 -11.82
C ALA A 66 -4.94 -13.29 -11.80
N GLY A 67 -5.58 -13.23 -12.95
CA GLY A 67 -6.97 -13.66 -13.08
C GLY A 67 -7.99 -12.55 -12.89
N PHE A 68 -7.57 -11.39 -12.39
CA PHE A 68 -8.43 -10.22 -12.31
C PHE A 68 -8.31 -9.39 -13.57
N THR A 69 -9.43 -8.93 -14.08
CA THR A 69 -9.45 -7.96 -15.16
C THR A 69 -9.55 -6.56 -14.56
N ARG A 70 -9.30 -5.55 -15.38
CA ARG A 70 -9.31 -4.17 -14.93
C ARG A 70 -10.65 -3.78 -14.29
N ASP A 71 -11.74 -4.23 -14.86
CA ASP A 71 -13.08 -3.91 -14.35
C ASP A 71 -13.43 -4.62 -13.04
N GLN A 72 -12.64 -5.62 -12.67
CA GLN A 72 -12.80 -6.34 -11.40
C GLN A 72 -11.97 -5.75 -10.28
N LEU A 73 -11.14 -4.77 -10.59
CA LEU A 73 -10.26 -4.13 -9.63
C LEU A 73 -10.68 -2.68 -9.43
N ASP A 74 -10.56 -2.22 -8.19
CA ASP A 74 -10.89 -0.87 -7.81
C ASP A 74 -9.81 -0.33 -6.89
N VAL A 75 -9.32 0.87 -7.21
CA VAL A 75 -8.29 1.55 -6.42
C VAL A 75 -8.84 2.91 -6.04
N THR A 76 -8.99 3.15 -4.75
CA THR A 76 -9.55 4.41 -4.25
C THR A 76 -8.68 5.01 -3.17
N ILE A 77 -8.80 6.31 -3.01
CA ILE A 77 -8.26 7.04 -1.87
C ILE A 77 -9.44 7.44 -1.00
N GLU A 78 -9.45 6.93 0.22
CA GLU A 78 -10.49 7.24 1.19
C GLU A 78 -9.83 7.89 2.39
N GLU A 79 -9.93 9.20 2.48
CA GLU A 79 -9.19 10.01 3.45
C GLU A 79 -7.68 9.86 3.21
N ASN A 80 -6.95 9.32 4.18
CA ASN A 80 -5.52 9.06 4.03
C ASN A 80 -5.24 7.59 3.77
N GLN A 81 -6.22 6.85 3.27
CA GLN A 81 -6.08 5.41 3.03
C GLN A 81 -6.16 5.09 1.55
N LEU A 82 -5.22 4.28 1.11
CA LEU A 82 -5.25 3.69 -0.22
C LEU A 82 -5.94 2.34 -0.10
N VAL A 83 -7.08 2.20 -0.76
CA VAL A 83 -7.88 0.97 -0.67
C VAL A 83 -7.91 0.30 -2.04
N ILE A 84 -7.52 -0.96 -2.07
CA ILE A 84 -7.53 -1.76 -3.29
C ILE A 84 -8.51 -2.90 -3.07
N ARG A 85 -9.50 -2.98 -3.96
CA ARG A 85 -10.52 -4.03 -3.90
C ARG A 85 -10.49 -4.83 -5.17
N GLY A 86 -10.72 -6.13 -5.04
CA GLY A 86 -10.88 -7.01 -6.17
C GLY A 86 -12.09 -7.89 -5.98
N ARG A 87 -12.81 -8.12 -7.08
CA ARG A 87 -13.99 -8.98 -7.08
C ARG A 87 -14.05 -9.79 -8.35
N GLN A 88 -14.07 -11.10 -8.18
CA GLN A 88 -14.26 -12.04 -9.29
C GLN A 88 -15.61 -12.72 -9.14
N GLN A 89 -16.17 -13.08 -10.29
CA GLN A 89 -17.40 -13.88 -10.32
C GLN A 89 -17.10 -15.23 -10.92
N ASP A 90 -17.76 -16.25 -10.38
CA ASP A 90 -17.67 -17.59 -10.95
C ASP A 90 -18.37 -17.65 -12.31
N ASP A 91 -17.73 -18.32 -13.25
CA ASP A 91 -18.36 -18.63 -14.53
C ASP A 91 -19.20 -19.89 -14.36
N LYS A 92 -20.49 -19.71 -14.16
CA LYS A 92 -21.42 -20.81 -13.92
C LYS A 92 -21.63 -21.69 -15.15
N ALA A 93 -21.19 -21.23 -16.33
CA ALA A 93 -21.34 -22.00 -17.55
C ALA A 93 -20.28 -23.08 -17.69
N ARG A 94 -19.21 -23.01 -16.91
CA ARG A 94 -18.13 -23.98 -17.01
C ARG A 94 -18.40 -25.20 -16.12
N GLN A 95 -18.11 -26.35 -16.68
CA GLN A 95 -18.17 -27.61 -15.93
C GLN A 95 -16.75 -28.08 -15.68
N TYR A 96 -16.33 -28.06 -14.41
CA TYR A 96 -14.98 -28.43 -14.05
C TYR A 96 -14.90 -29.89 -13.72
N ILE A 97 -13.92 -30.59 -14.27
CA ILE A 97 -13.57 -31.94 -13.82
C ILE A 97 -12.78 -31.81 -12.51
N HIS A 98 -11.94 -30.81 -12.42
CA HIS A 98 -11.21 -30.44 -11.22
C HIS A 98 -11.15 -28.92 -11.14
N ARG A 99 -11.36 -28.39 -9.95
CA ARG A 99 -11.28 -26.95 -9.77
C ARG A 99 -10.35 -26.63 -8.61
N GLY A 100 -9.16 -26.11 -8.94
CA GLY A 100 -8.19 -25.68 -7.95
C GLY A 100 -8.07 -24.17 -7.81
N ILE A 101 -8.76 -23.41 -8.69
CA ILE A 101 -8.73 -21.94 -8.67
C ILE A 101 -10.15 -21.44 -8.45
N ALA A 102 -10.39 -20.83 -7.31
CA ALA A 102 -11.70 -20.28 -6.98
C ALA A 102 -11.74 -18.78 -7.26
N ALA A 103 -12.94 -18.27 -7.52
CA ALA A 103 -13.14 -16.83 -7.56
C ALA A 103 -12.80 -16.22 -6.22
N ARG A 104 -12.17 -15.05 -6.25
CA ARG A 104 -11.69 -14.40 -5.03
C ARG A 104 -12.22 -12.98 -4.91
N HIS A 105 -12.36 -12.58 -3.65
CA HIS A 105 -12.61 -11.21 -3.28
C HIS A 105 -11.53 -10.80 -2.30
N PHE A 106 -11.03 -9.58 -2.44
CA PHE A 106 -10.04 -9.09 -1.49
C PHE A 106 -10.21 -7.60 -1.28
N GLN A 107 -9.68 -7.15 -0.17
CA GLN A 107 -9.50 -5.73 0.12
C GLN A 107 -8.17 -5.55 0.82
N ARG A 108 -7.35 -4.67 0.29
CA ARG A 108 -6.10 -4.25 0.91
C ARG A 108 -6.17 -2.76 1.19
N THR A 109 -5.75 -2.38 2.37
CA THR A 109 -5.76 -0.97 2.78
C THR A 109 -4.39 -0.59 3.30
N PHE A 110 -3.88 0.52 2.77
CA PHE A 110 -2.61 1.10 3.20
C PHE A 110 -2.88 2.50 3.73
N VAL A 111 -2.39 2.81 4.91
CA VAL A 111 -2.46 4.17 5.43
C VAL A 111 -1.30 4.97 4.86
N LEU A 112 -1.62 6.07 4.21
CA LEU A 112 -0.61 6.91 3.58
C LEU A 112 -0.11 7.95 4.57
N ALA A 113 1.20 8.17 4.57
CA ALA A 113 1.77 9.25 5.34
C ALA A 113 1.28 10.59 4.79
N GLU A 114 1.27 11.60 5.64
CA GLU A 114 0.82 12.93 5.24
C GLU A 114 1.61 13.43 4.04
N GLY A 115 0.91 13.94 3.06
CA GLY A 115 1.52 14.47 1.84
C GLY A 115 1.77 13.44 0.75
N MET A 116 1.52 12.16 1.01
CA MET A 116 1.66 11.13 -0.02
C MET A 116 0.57 11.28 -1.07
N GLN A 117 0.96 11.14 -2.33
CA GLN A 117 0.05 11.23 -3.46
C GLN A 117 0.16 9.98 -4.32
N VAL A 118 -0.97 9.53 -4.84
CA VAL A 118 -0.98 8.43 -5.81
C VAL A 118 -0.80 9.04 -7.20
N LEU A 119 0.23 8.58 -7.90
CA LEU A 119 0.54 9.08 -9.24
C LEU A 119 -0.25 8.35 -10.31
N GLY A 120 -0.52 7.07 -10.11
CA GLY A 120 -1.26 6.28 -11.05
C GLY A 120 -1.22 4.82 -10.71
N ALA A 121 -1.96 4.03 -11.47
CA ALA A 121 -2.01 2.58 -11.33
C ALA A 121 -2.04 1.93 -12.69
N ASP A 122 -1.32 0.83 -12.85
CA ASP A 122 -1.24 0.08 -14.10
C ASP A 122 -1.42 -1.40 -13.84
N LEU A 123 -2.17 -2.05 -14.71
CA LEU A 123 -2.33 -3.51 -14.67
C LEU A 123 -1.63 -4.10 -15.89
N LYS A 124 -0.64 -4.95 -15.63
CA LYS A 124 0.15 -5.57 -16.68
C LYS A 124 0.62 -6.94 -16.23
N ASN A 125 0.40 -7.94 -17.06
CA ASN A 125 0.88 -9.31 -16.79
C ASN A 125 0.44 -9.85 -15.43
N GLY A 126 -0.78 -9.54 -15.01
CA GLY A 126 -1.27 -10.01 -13.71
C GLY A 126 -0.73 -9.26 -12.51
N LEU A 127 -0.02 -8.17 -12.73
CA LEU A 127 0.52 -7.33 -11.67
C LEU A 127 -0.14 -5.95 -11.71
N LEU A 128 -0.67 -5.54 -10.59
CA LEU A 128 -1.20 -4.19 -10.41
C LEU A 128 -0.14 -3.36 -9.72
N SER A 129 0.35 -2.35 -10.39
CA SER A 129 1.39 -1.46 -9.87
C SER A 129 0.80 -0.10 -9.56
N ILE A 130 1.01 0.38 -8.35
CA ILE A 130 0.51 1.68 -7.91
C ILE A 130 1.72 2.51 -7.50
N ASP A 131 1.90 3.63 -8.16
CA ASP A 131 3.00 4.55 -7.90
C ASP A 131 2.55 5.66 -7.00
N LEU A 132 3.36 5.92 -5.97
CA LEU A 132 3.09 6.98 -5.00
C LEU A 132 4.32 7.87 -4.91
N ALA A 133 4.09 9.12 -4.57
CA ALA A 133 5.16 10.07 -4.34
C ALA A 133 4.84 10.89 -3.11
N ARG A 134 5.88 11.27 -2.41
CA ARG A 134 5.76 12.25 -1.34
C ARG A 134 6.49 13.48 -1.78
N PRO A 135 5.78 14.45 -2.37
CA PRO A 135 6.44 15.68 -2.79
C PRO A 135 7.02 16.39 -1.58
N GLU A 136 8.16 17.06 -1.79
CA GLU A 136 8.72 17.86 -0.72
C GLU A 136 7.71 18.93 -0.33
N PRO A 137 7.51 19.15 0.97
CA PRO A 137 6.59 20.18 1.38
C PRO A 137 7.07 21.51 0.87
N GLU A 138 6.14 22.27 0.30
CA GLU A 138 6.43 23.60 -0.16
C GLU A 138 6.88 24.45 1.01
N ARG A 139 8.07 25.01 0.90
CA ARG A 139 8.60 25.85 1.97
C ARG A 139 7.95 27.22 1.90
N VAL A 140 7.00 27.42 2.77
CA VAL A 140 6.33 28.71 2.87
C VAL A 140 7.05 29.55 3.90
N VAL A 141 7.62 30.67 3.45
CA VAL A 141 8.23 31.65 4.35
C VAL A 141 7.27 32.79 4.52
N LYS A 142 6.87 33.02 5.75
CA LYS A 142 5.94 34.08 6.08
C LYS A 142 6.62 35.07 7.01
N THR A 143 6.67 36.32 6.60
CA THR A 143 7.21 37.38 7.42
C THR A 143 6.11 37.95 8.31
N ILE A 144 6.39 38.01 9.59
CA ILE A 144 5.43 38.52 10.56
C ILE A 144 5.82 39.97 10.92
N ALA A 145 4.85 40.85 10.80
CA ALA A 145 5.07 42.25 11.17
C ALA A 145 5.21 42.39 12.69
N ILE A 146 6.19 43.18 13.09
CA ILE A 146 6.42 43.43 14.51
C ILE A 146 5.71 44.69 14.92
N ASN A 147 4.83 44.62 15.89
CA ASN A 147 4.17 45.77 16.46
C ASN A 147 5.03 46.38 17.55
N GLU A 148 5.22 47.67 17.53
CA GLU A 148 6.01 48.34 18.54
C GLU A 148 5.10 49.23 19.36
N HIS A 149 5.21 49.13 20.67
CA HIS A 149 4.43 49.93 21.61
C HIS A 149 5.34 50.68 22.54
N GLU A 150 4.97 51.94 22.80
CA GLU A 150 5.70 52.78 23.77
C GLU A 150 5.24 52.53 25.21
#